data_d9963956f52282efd197f0c09fd13a21
#
_entry.id   d9963956f52282efd197f0c09fd13a21
#
_cell.length_a   1.000
_cell.length_b   1.000
_cell.length_c   1.000
_cell.angle_alpha   90.00
_cell.angle_beta   90.00
_cell.angle_gamma   90.00
#
_symmetry.space_group_name_H-M   'P 1'
#
loop_
_entity.id
_entity.type
_entity.pdbx_description
1 polymer ?
#
loop_
_entity_poly.entity_id
_entity_poly.type
_entity_poly.pdbx_seq_one_letter_code
_entity_poly.pdbx_strand_id
1 'polypeptide(L)'
;MAHLSVKLRLLILALIDSLIVTFSVFVSYYILEPYFKTYSVKLLILAAISLFISHHISAFIFNMYHRAWEYASVSELILIVKAVTTSIVITMVVVTIVTGNRPFFRLYLITWMMHLILIGGSRLFWRIYRKYLGGKSFNKKPTLVVGAGQAGSMLIRQMLKSDEMKLEPVLAVDDDEHKRNITITEGVKVQGKIADIPELVRKYKIKKIIIAIPTIGQERLKEINNICHMDGVELLKMPNIEDVMSGELEVNQLKKVEVEDLLGRDPVELDMDMISNELTNKTILVTGAGGSIGSEICRQVCNFYPERIILLGHGENSIYLINRELRNRFGKNVDIVPIIADVQNRARMFEIMETYKPYAVYHAAAHKHVPLMEDNPEEAVRNNILGTKNTAEAAKNAEVKKFVMISTDKAVNPPNVMGASKRIAEMIIQSLNDETHRTNFVAVRFGNVLGSRGSVIPLFKSQIEEGGPVTVTHPEMTRYFMTIPEASRLVLQAGALAEGGEVFVLDMGEPVKIVDLARNLIKLSGKKEDDIRITYTGIRPGEKMFEELMNKDEVHPEQVFEKIYRGKVQHMKCNEVEAIIQDIVNDFSKEKIINYANGKKGR
;
A
#
# COMPACT_ATOMS: atom_id res chain seq x y z
N MET A 1 4.43 33.60 14.96
CA MET A 1 5.59 33.04 15.69
C MET A 1 6.14 31.72 15.10
N ALA A 2 5.43 30.97 14.29
CA ALA A 2 5.97 29.75 13.64
C ALA A 2 7.18 30.02 12.71
N HIS A 3 7.34 31.24 12.20
CA HIS A 3 8.46 31.68 11.36
C HIS A 3 9.53 32.51 12.12
N LEU A 4 9.39 32.68 13.43
CA LEU A 4 10.38 33.41 14.23
C LEU A 4 11.53 32.49 14.62
N SER A 5 12.75 32.98 14.52
CA SER A 5 13.93 32.24 14.96
C SER A 5 13.78 31.86 16.45
N VAL A 6 14.33 30.70 16.83
CA VAL A 6 14.28 30.18 18.22
C VAL A 6 14.73 31.26 19.21
N LYS A 7 15.75 32.05 18.88
CA LYS A 7 16.28 33.14 19.72
C LYS A 7 15.24 34.24 19.98
N LEU A 8 14.49 34.64 18.95
CA LEU A 8 13.49 35.71 19.10
C LEU A 8 12.29 35.23 19.93
N ARG A 9 11.89 33.98 19.79
CA ARG A 9 10.85 33.37 20.61
C ARG A 9 11.22 33.32 22.10
N LEU A 10 12.47 32.92 22.41
CA LEU A 10 12.97 32.91 23.77
C LEU A 10 12.97 34.31 24.38
N LEU A 11 13.37 35.30 23.62
CA LEU A 11 13.41 36.70 24.05
C LEU A 11 12.01 37.23 24.37
N ILE A 12 11.02 36.98 23.52
CA ILE A 12 9.63 37.39 23.75
C ILE A 12 9.05 36.72 25.03
N LEU A 13 9.30 35.43 25.23
CA LEU A 13 8.84 34.74 26.43
C LEU A 13 9.47 35.29 27.70
N ALA A 14 10.79 35.55 27.68
CA ALA A 14 11.50 36.14 28.80
C ALA A 14 11.01 37.57 29.10
N LEU A 15 10.66 38.34 28.08
CA LEU A 15 10.15 39.70 28.24
C LEU A 15 8.73 39.72 28.86
N ILE A 16 7.85 38.81 28.43
CA ILE A 16 6.53 38.61 29.01
C ILE A 16 6.65 38.19 30.47
N ASP A 17 7.52 37.22 30.79
CA ASP A 17 7.73 36.77 32.16
C ASP A 17 8.31 37.87 33.02
N SER A 18 9.22 38.69 32.51
CA SER A 18 9.76 39.86 33.20
C SER A 18 8.66 40.84 33.63
N LEU A 19 7.75 41.15 32.70
CA LEU A 19 6.60 42.03 32.99
C LEU A 19 5.69 41.42 34.05
N ILE A 20 5.36 40.13 33.95
CA ILE A 20 4.50 39.42 34.89
C ILE A 20 5.13 39.39 36.28
N VAL A 21 6.42 39.06 36.40
CA VAL A 21 7.13 39.01 37.67
C VAL A 21 7.09 40.37 38.37
N THR A 22 7.47 41.42 37.64
CA THR A 22 7.48 42.78 38.16
C THR A 22 6.07 43.20 38.59
N PHE A 23 5.09 43.02 37.74
CA PHE A 23 3.70 43.33 38.03
C PHE A 23 3.15 42.61 39.28
N SER A 24 3.46 41.32 39.43
CA SER A 24 3.01 40.50 40.57
C SER A 24 3.47 41.06 41.91
N VAL A 25 4.71 41.52 42.02
CA VAL A 25 5.26 42.07 43.26
C VAL A 25 4.58 43.42 43.60
N PHE A 26 4.46 44.32 42.62
CA PHE A 26 3.90 45.65 42.82
C PHE A 26 2.41 45.59 43.15
N VAL A 27 1.64 44.77 42.47
CA VAL A 27 0.21 44.59 42.77
C VAL A 27 -0.02 43.96 44.14
N SER A 28 0.80 42.97 44.52
CA SER A 28 0.71 42.36 45.86
C SER A 28 1.02 43.38 46.96
N TYR A 29 2.01 44.22 46.72
CA TYR A 29 2.33 45.32 47.64
C TYR A 29 1.14 46.31 47.74
N TYR A 30 0.59 46.77 46.61
CA TYR A 30 -0.49 47.72 46.58
C TYR A 30 -1.78 47.20 47.24
N ILE A 31 -2.06 45.91 47.12
CA ILE A 31 -3.21 45.26 47.82
C ILE A 31 -3.01 45.26 49.34
N LEU A 32 -1.77 45.11 49.82
CA LEU A 32 -1.46 45.00 51.23
C LEU A 32 -1.18 46.36 51.92
N GLU A 33 -0.79 47.39 51.17
CA GLU A 33 -0.41 48.71 51.68
C GLU A 33 -1.48 49.38 52.58
N PRO A 34 -2.78 49.37 52.26
CA PRO A 34 -3.81 49.96 53.11
C PRO A 34 -3.91 49.34 54.52
N TYR A 35 -3.46 48.10 54.65
CA TYR A 35 -3.59 47.32 55.90
C TYR A 35 -2.29 47.23 56.69
N PHE A 36 -1.13 47.49 56.05
CA PHE A 36 0.21 47.28 56.63
C PHE A 36 1.18 48.36 56.19
N LYS A 37 1.21 49.52 56.89
CA LYS A 37 2.11 50.65 56.59
C LYS A 37 3.61 50.42 56.87
N THR A 38 4.05 49.20 57.02
CA THR A 38 5.42 48.87 57.49
C THR A 38 6.44 48.56 56.39
N TYR A 39 6.06 48.67 55.12
CA TYR A 39 6.95 48.35 54.03
C TYR A 39 7.57 49.61 53.39
N SER A 40 8.87 49.75 53.49
CA SER A 40 9.56 50.87 52.77
C SER A 40 9.67 50.55 51.28
N VAL A 41 9.58 51.61 50.45
CA VAL A 41 9.72 51.51 48.98
C VAL A 41 11.07 50.86 48.60
N LYS A 42 12.13 51.07 49.41
CA LYS A 42 13.43 50.44 49.23
C LYS A 42 13.37 48.89 49.31
N LEU A 43 12.58 48.38 50.24
CA LEU A 43 12.39 46.95 50.44
C LEU A 43 11.59 46.32 49.29
N LEU A 44 10.59 47.05 48.77
CA LEU A 44 9.81 46.63 47.60
C LEU A 44 10.68 46.50 46.36
N ILE A 45 11.54 47.51 46.10
CA ILE A 45 12.46 47.48 44.97
C ILE A 45 13.45 46.30 45.10
N LEU A 46 14.01 46.09 46.28
CA LEU A 46 14.89 44.95 46.54
C LEU A 46 14.19 43.60 46.28
N ALA A 47 12.93 43.44 46.78
CA ALA A 47 12.15 42.26 46.54
C ALA A 47 11.83 42.04 45.05
N ALA A 48 11.52 43.10 44.32
CA ALA A 48 11.25 43.05 42.88
C ALA A 48 12.48 42.62 42.06
N ILE A 49 13.63 43.23 42.35
CA ILE A 49 14.91 42.88 41.68
C ILE A 49 15.31 41.43 42.02
N SER A 50 15.20 41.04 43.30
CA SER A 50 15.51 39.68 43.72
C SER A 50 14.61 38.65 43.06
N LEU A 51 13.27 38.91 42.97
CA LEU A 51 12.34 38.02 42.32
C LEU A 51 12.56 37.93 40.80
N PHE A 52 12.87 39.07 40.19
CA PHE A 52 13.21 39.09 38.76
C PHE A 52 14.39 38.18 38.46
N ILE A 53 15.48 38.32 39.21
CA ILE A 53 16.68 37.49 38.99
C ILE A 53 16.41 36.01 39.29
N SER A 54 15.80 35.71 40.45
CA SER A 54 15.55 34.33 40.87
C SER A 54 14.53 33.64 39.99
N HIS A 55 13.56 34.36 39.40
CA HIS A 55 12.62 33.77 38.45
C HIS A 55 13.34 33.34 37.15
N HIS A 56 14.15 34.19 36.56
CA HIS A 56 14.84 33.84 35.32
C HIS A 56 15.87 32.73 35.52
N ILE A 57 16.57 32.70 36.66
CA ILE A 57 17.43 31.57 37.03
C ILE A 57 16.64 30.29 37.18
N SER A 58 15.54 30.31 37.91
CA SER A 58 14.67 29.14 38.08
C SER A 58 14.05 28.67 36.75
N ALA A 59 13.58 29.61 35.92
CA ALA A 59 13.03 29.30 34.60
C ALA A 59 14.07 28.66 33.67
N PHE A 60 15.35 29.06 33.78
CA PHE A 60 16.47 28.46 33.05
C PHE A 60 16.79 27.06 33.60
N ILE A 61 16.92 26.88 34.90
CA ILE A 61 17.21 25.57 35.55
C ILE A 61 16.13 24.55 35.19
N PHE A 62 14.88 24.94 35.23
CA PHE A 62 13.74 24.06 34.90
C PHE A 62 13.43 23.99 33.39
N ASN A 63 14.28 24.58 32.53
CA ASN A 63 14.12 24.57 31.07
C ASN A 63 12.75 25.09 30.57
N MET A 64 12.13 26.05 31.27
CA MET A 64 10.82 26.59 30.92
C MET A 64 10.78 27.23 29.52
N TYR A 65 11.87 27.89 29.11
CA TYR A 65 11.95 28.59 27.82
C TYR A 65 12.17 27.67 26.63
N HIS A 66 12.71 26.47 26.81
CA HIS A 66 13.00 25.51 25.73
C HIS A 66 11.84 24.52 25.47
N ARG A 67 10.73 24.64 26.20
CA ARG A 67 9.55 23.80 26.03
C ARG A 67 8.62 24.31 24.92
N ALA A 68 8.02 23.35 24.20
CA ALA A 68 6.98 23.64 23.20
C ALA A 68 5.61 23.78 23.90
N TRP A 69 5.27 24.98 24.36
CA TRP A 69 4.00 25.28 25.06
C TRP A 69 2.74 25.01 24.23
N GLU A 70 2.91 24.65 22.99
CA GLU A 70 1.84 24.24 22.08
C GLU A 70 1.17 22.91 22.51
N TYR A 71 1.94 22.02 23.12
CA TYR A 71 1.51 20.69 23.55
C TYR A 71 1.53 20.53 25.08
N ALA A 72 1.41 21.66 25.81
CA ALA A 72 1.50 21.64 27.25
C ALA A 72 0.51 20.65 27.88
N SER A 73 1.05 19.72 28.68
CA SER A 73 0.34 18.71 29.46
C SER A 73 0.39 19.04 30.95
N VAL A 74 -0.10 18.13 31.78
CA VAL A 74 -0.02 18.27 33.25
C VAL A 74 1.41 18.41 33.74
N SER A 75 2.38 17.79 33.06
CA SER A 75 3.81 17.88 33.41
C SER A 75 4.37 19.30 33.29
N GLU A 76 3.93 20.07 32.30
CA GLU A 76 4.35 21.47 32.13
C GLU A 76 3.74 22.39 33.20
N LEU A 77 2.51 22.11 33.64
CA LEU A 77 1.89 22.82 34.74
C LEU A 77 2.68 22.62 36.06
N ILE A 78 3.03 21.39 36.37
CA ILE A 78 3.86 21.05 37.54
C ILE A 78 5.21 21.78 37.47
N LEU A 79 5.76 21.94 36.30
CA LEU A 79 7.03 22.61 36.07
C LEU A 79 6.95 24.11 36.33
N ILE A 80 5.82 24.78 35.92
CA ILE A 80 5.55 26.17 36.29
C ILE A 80 5.47 26.32 37.80
N VAL A 81 4.71 25.46 38.49
CA VAL A 81 4.57 25.47 39.94
C VAL A 81 5.95 25.37 40.61
N LYS A 82 6.79 24.41 40.18
CA LYS A 82 8.16 24.25 40.71
C LYS A 82 9.00 25.52 40.50
N ALA A 83 9.04 26.06 39.29
CA ALA A 83 9.86 27.24 38.97
C ALA A 83 9.41 28.48 39.76
N VAL A 84 8.11 28.75 39.81
CA VAL A 84 7.54 29.88 40.55
C VAL A 84 7.77 29.73 42.04
N THR A 85 7.54 28.56 42.61
CA THR A 85 7.75 28.33 44.05
C THR A 85 9.21 28.49 44.43
N THR A 86 10.13 27.91 43.63
CA THR A 86 11.57 28.05 43.87
C THR A 86 12.01 29.52 43.81
N SER A 87 11.53 30.27 42.82
CA SER A 87 11.90 31.69 42.69
C SER A 87 11.41 32.55 43.87
N ILE A 88 10.20 32.31 44.40
CA ILE A 88 9.67 33.02 45.58
C ILE A 88 10.47 32.65 46.83
N VAL A 89 10.79 31.36 47.05
CA VAL A 89 11.58 30.91 48.21
C VAL A 89 12.97 31.55 48.19
N ILE A 90 13.65 31.53 47.03
CA ILE A 90 14.96 32.20 46.89
C ILE A 90 14.85 33.69 47.24
N THR A 91 13.85 34.36 46.65
CA THR A 91 13.63 35.79 46.93
C THR A 91 13.39 36.07 48.40
N MET A 92 12.56 35.27 49.08
CA MET A 92 12.28 35.40 50.48
C MET A 92 13.57 35.24 51.34
N VAL A 93 14.39 34.26 51.02
CA VAL A 93 15.69 34.05 51.71
C VAL A 93 16.65 35.21 51.46
N VAL A 94 16.82 35.63 50.21
CA VAL A 94 17.70 36.76 49.86
C VAL A 94 17.33 38.06 50.58
N VAL A 95 16.02 38.40 50.50
CA VAL A 95 15.54 39.62 51.14
C VAL A 95 15.71 39.55 52.65
N THR A 96 15.46 38.41 53.29
CA THR A 96 15.65 38.20 54.73
C THR A 96 17.08 38.37 55.14
N ILE A 97 18.04 37.81 54.40
CA ILE A 97 19.49 37.90 54.70
C ILE A 97 19.96 39.35 54.52
N VAL A 98 19.58 40.02 53.45
CA VAL A 98 20.06 41.39 53.14
C VAL A 98 19.48 42.43 54.14
N THR A 99 18.28 42.25 54.62
CA THR A 99 17.57 43.23 55.48
C THR A 99 17.66 42.91 56.98
N GLY A 100 17.99 41.70 57.35
CA GLY A 100 17.96 41.21 58.74
C GLY A 100 16.52 41.13 59.35
N ASN A 101 15.50 41.46 58.56
CA ASN A 101 14.13 41.50 59.01
C ASN A 101 13.39 40.15 58.76
N ARG A 102 12.41 39.86 59.61
CA ARG A 102 11.54 38.68 59.39
C ARG A 102 10.76 38.84 58.09
N PRO A 103 10.63 37.78 57.27
CA PRO A 103 9.92 37.86 56.01
C PRO A 103 8.44 38.15 56.23
N PHE A 104 7.90 39.08 55.44
CA PHE A 104 6.48 39.39 55.43
C PHE A 104 5.71 38.35 54.61
N PHE A 105 5.42 37.22 55.22
CA PHE A 105 4.90 36.03 54.57
C PHE A 105 3.69 36.25 53.68
N ARG A 106 2.76 37.17 54.07
CA ARG A 106 1.55 37.48 53.30
C ARG A 106 1.88 38.09 51.95
N LEU A 107 2.90 38.93 51.84
CA LEU A 107 3.31 39.51 50.57
C LEU A 107 3.81 38.42 49.63
N TYR A 108 4.66 37.53 50.10
CA TYR A 108 5.21 36.45 49.27
C TYR A 108 4.11 35.44 48.86
N LEU A 109 3.14 35.17 49.70
CA LEU A 109 2.01 34.30 49.40
C LEU A 109 1.13 34.90 48.28
N ILE A 110 0.73 36.17 48.38
CA ILE A 110 -0.06 36.82 47.34
C ILE A 110 0.74 36.95 46.04
N THR A 111 2.02 37.31 46.12
CA THR A 111 2.92 37.35 44.96
C THR A 111 3.04 35.98 44.30
N TRP A 112 3.17 34.91 45.08
CA TRP A 112 3.21 33.55 44.56
C TRP A 112 1.94 33.16 43.82
N MET A 113 0.76 33.45 44.39
CA MET A 113 -0.52 33.19 43.75
C MET A 113 -0.67 33.96 42.43
N MET A 114 -0.40 35.29 42.46
CA MET A 114 -0.47 36.16 41.29
C MET A 114 0.50 35.73 40.21
N HIS A 115 1.75 35.43 40.57
CA HIS A 115 2.80 34.98 39.66
C HIS A 115 2.41 33.66 38.98
N LEU A 116 1.90 32.70 39.76
CA LEU A 116 1.46 31.39 39.24
C LEU A 116 0.28 31.54 38.25
N ILE A 117 -0.73 32.34 38.61
CA ILE A 117 -1.91 32.60 37.77
C ILE A 117 -1.52 33.31 36.48
N LEU A 118 -0.69 34.33 36.54
CA LEU A 118 -0.31 35.11 35.37
C LEU A 118 0.64 34.36 34.43
N ILE A 119 1.64 33.63 34.94
CA ILE A 119 2.52 32.80 34.12
C ILE A 119 1.73 31.65 33.51
N GLY A 120 0.96 30.91 34.30
CA GLY A 120 0.11 29.83 33.80
C GLY A 120 -0.93 30.33 32.82
N GLY A 121 -1.60 31.43 33.13
CA GLY A 121 -2.59 32.09 32.27
C GLY A 121 -1.99 32.56 30.92
N SER A 122 -0.81 33.16 30.94
CA SER A 122 -0.15 33.59 29.70
C SER A 122 0.17 32.40 28.76
N ARG A 123 0.60 31.25 29.31
CA ARG A 123 0.85 30.03 28.54
C ARG A 123 -0.46 29.42 28.01
N LEU A 124 -1.51 29.38 28.84
CA LEU A 124 -2.82 28.87 28.44
C LEU A 124 -3.47 29.80 27.40
N PHE A 125 -3.41 31.11 27.59
CA PHE A 125 -3.91 32.10 26.63
C PHE A 125 -3.25 31.93 25.26
N TRP A 126 -1.92 31.76 25.21
CA TRP A 126 -1.20 31.53 23.97
C TRP A 126 -1.63 30.26 23.26
N ARG A 127 -1.88 29.16 24.01
CA ARG A 127 -2.40 27.90 23.47
C ARG A 127 -3.81 28.07 22.89
N ILE A 128 -4.69 28.75 23.62
CA ILE A 128 -6.07 29.02 23.19
C ILE A 128 -6.05 29.92 21.94
N TYR A 129 -5.29 31.01 21.98
CA TYR A 129 -5.15 31.94 20.87
C TYR A 129 -4.71 31.24 19.59
N ARG A 130 -3.67 30.40 19.68
CA ARG A 130 -3.15 29.66 18.54
C ARG A 130 -4.15 28.62 18.01
N LYS A 131 -4.87 27.94 18.89
CA LYS A 131 -5.87 26.94 18.51
C LYS A 131 -7.09 27.55 17.81
N TYR A 132 -7.56 28.70 18.27
CA TYR A 132 -8.81 29.29 17.79
C TYR A 132 -8.65 30.47 16.83
N LEU A 133 -7.56 31.22 16.91
CA LEU A 133 -7.29 32.41 16.09
C LEU A 133 -6.09 32.25 15.14
N GLY A 134 -5.25 31.27 15.35
CA GLY A 134 -4.14 30.91 14.46
C GLY A 134 -4.63 30.18 13.22
N GLY A 135 -5.19 30.95 12.29
CA GLY A 135 -5.54 30.62 10.91
C GLY A 135 -6.16 29.24 10.66
N LYS A 136 -7.47 29.17 10.46
CA LYS A 136 -8.06 28.09 9.66
C LYS A 136 -7.33 28.10 8.32
N SER A 137 -6.60 27.03 8.01
CA SER A 137 -6.05 26.84 6.67
C SER A 137 -7.24 26.85 5.70
N PHE A 138 -7.36 27.88 4.91
CA PHE A 138 -8.49 28.14 3.99
C PHE A 138 -8.63 27.10 2.88
N ASN A 139 -7.81 26.02 2.90
CA ASN A 139 -7.71 25.06 1.79
C ASN A 139 -7.93 23.60 2.22
N LYS A 140 -8.57 23.35 3.40
CA LYS A 140 -8.90 21.98 3.82
C LYS A 140 -10.20 21.52 3.16
N LYS A 141 -10.19 20.29 2.63
CA LYS A 141 -11.37 19.69 1.98
C LYS A 141 -12.28 19.05 3.03
N PRO A 142 -13.58 19.42 3.08
CA PRO A 142 -14.54 18.78 4.00
C PRO A 142 -14.61 17.28 3.73
N THR A 143 -14.39 16.48 4.77
CA THR A 143 -14.20 15.03 4.66
C THR A 143 -15.14 14.30 5.61
N LEU A 144 -15.80 13.25 5.10
CA LEU A 144 -16.59 12.28 5.85
C LEU A 144 -15.76 11.02 6.06
N VAL A 145 -15.78 10.45 7.26
CA VAL A 145 -15.07 9.20 7.58
C VAL A 145 -16.09 8.08 7.77
N VAL A 146 -15.91 6.98 7.03
CA VAL A 146 -16.71 5.77 7.14
C VAL A 146 -15.99 4.80 8.08
N GLY A 147 -16.64 4.48 9.20
CA GLY A 147 -16.10 3.67 10.28
C GLY A 147 -15.60 4.53 11.45
N ALA A 148 -16.26 4.37 12.61
CA ALA A 148 -15.96 5.05 13.87
C ALA A 148 -15.26 4.12 14.89
N GLY A 149 -14.54 3.11 14.42
CA GLY A 149 -13.70 2.23 15.22
C GLY A 149 -12.34 2.86 15.57
N GLN A 150 -11.39 2.05 16.01
CA GLN A 150 -10.04 2.51 16.37
C GLN A 150 -9.33 3.19 15.18
N ALA A 151 -9.38 2.59 13.99
CA ALA A 151 -8.76 3.15 12.79
C ALA A 151 -9.36 4.50 12.38
N GLY A 152 -10.71 4.61 12.35
CA GLY A 152 -11.38 5.88 12.06
C GLY A 152 -11.10 6.96 13.09
N SER A 153 -11.07 6.61 14.37
CA SER A 153 -10.73 7.54 15.46
C SER A 153 -9.29 8.03 15.35
N MET A 154 -8.35 7.14 15.00
CA MET A 154 -6.94 7.49 14.79
C MET A 154 -6.78 8.42 13.59
N LEU A 155 -7.41 8.09 12.46
CA LEU A 155 -7.39 8.92 11.26
C LEU A 155 -7.95 10.33 11.52
N ILE A 156 -9.12 10.43 12.18
CA ILE A 156 -9.73 11.73 12.51
C ILE A 156 -8.79 12.57 13.38
N ARG A 157 -8.17 11.99 14.40
CA ARG A 157 -7.18 12.68 15.25
C ARG A 157 -5.99 13.18 14.45
N GLN A 158 -5.52 12.39 13.49
CA GLN A 158 -4.41 12.76 12.63
C GLN A 158 -4.76 13.89 11.67
N MET A 159 -5.95 13.83 11.02
CA MET A 159 -6.45 14.90 10.15
C MET A 159 -6.59 16.23 10.89
N LEU A 160 -6.98 16.21 12.18
CA LEU A 160 -7.08 17.40 13.02
C LEU A 160 -5.71 17.97 13.41
N LYS A 161 -4.69 17.12 13.54
CA LYS A 161 -3.33 17.52 13.93
C LYS A 161 -2.43 17.92 12.75
N SER A 162 -2.64 17.33 11.55
CA SER A 162 -1.80 17.55 10.38
C SER A 162 -2.46 18.52 9.40
N ASP A 163 -1.80 19.64 9.17
CA ASP A 163 -2.21 20.59 8.12
C ASP A 163 -1.77 20.11 6.72
N GLU A 164 -0.78 19.22 6.65
CA GLU A 164 -0.25 18.66 5.40
C GLU A 164 -1.27 17.82 4.65
N MET A 165 -2.15 17.11 5.35
CA MET A 165 -3.20 16.29 4.73
C MET A 165 -4.25 17.11 3.97
N LYS A 166 -4.39 18.41 4.28
CA LYS A 166 -5.40 19.32 3.70
C LYS A 166 -6.84 18.76 3.77
N LEU A 167 -7.14 17.96 4.79
CA LEU A 167 -8.43 17.33 5.04
C LEU A 167 -9.05 17.90 6.32
N GLU A 168 -10.38 18.17 6.30
CA GLU A 168 -11.14 18.62 7.45
C GLU A 168 -12.18 17.55 7.80
N PRO A 169 -12.02 16.78 8.88
CA PRO A 169 -13.01 15.79 9.26
C PRO A 169 -14.25 16.51 9.81
N VAL A 170 -15.37 16.41 9.09
CA VAL A 170 -16.64 17.07 9.46
C VAL A 170 -17.49 16.17 10.33
N LEU A 171 -17.62 14.89 9.95
CA LEU A 171 -18.41 13.89 10.65
C LEU A 171 -17.91 12.47 10.31
N ALA A 172 -18.34 11.49 11.10
CA ALA A 172 -18.19 10.08 10.79
C ALA A 172 -19.55 9.40 10.68
N VAL A 173 -19.58 8.26 9.99
CA VAL A 173 -20.72 7.33 9.91
C VAL A 173 -20.27 5.93 10.31
N ASP A 174 -21.15 5.19 10.99
CA ASP A 174 -20.92 3.79 11.38
C ASP A 174 -22.28 3.09 11.49
N ASP A 175 -22.35 1.83 11.06
CA ASP A 175 -23.60 1.07 11.13
C ASP A 175 -23.91 0.53 12.53
N ASP A 176 -22.92 0.58 13.44
CA ASP A 176 -23.10 0.20 14.84
C ASP A 176 -23.93 1.28 15.57
N GLU A 177 -25.16 0.92 15.94
CA GLU A 177 -26.10 1.81 16.62
C GLU A 177 -25.58 2.32 17.97
N HIS A 178 -24.73 1.56 18.65
CA HIS A 178 -24.13 1.97 19.92
C HIS A 178 -23.17 3.15 19.79
N LYS A 179 -22.65 3.39 18.58
CA LYS A 179 -21.76 4.51 18.30
C LYS A 179 -22.48 5.78 17.85
N ARG A 180 -23.79 5.72 17.65
CA ARG A 180 -24.58 6.86 17.16
C ARG A 180 -24.53 8.05 18.13
N ASN A 181 -24.31 9.24 17.59
CA ASN A 181 -24.16 10.51 18.33
C ASN A 181 -22.95 10.58 19.30
N ILE A 182 -22.09 9.58 19.31
CA ILE A 182 -20.84 9.66 20.08
C ILE A 182 -19.91 10.69 19.43
N THR A 183 -19.30 11.53 20.25
CA THR A 183 -18.22 12.44 19.82
C THR A 183 -16.90 11.70 19.88
N ILE A 184 -16.28 11.46 18.73
CA ILE A 184 -15.01 10.71 18.63
C ILE A 184 -13.86 11.55 19.21
N THR A 185 -13.72 12.80 18.74
CA THR A 185 -12.71 13.76 19.21
C THR A 185 -13.00 15.15 18.65
N GLU A 186 -12.67 16.20 19.42
CA GLU A 186 -12.69 17.62 19.01
C GLU A 186 -13.93 18.08 18.22
N GLY A 187 -15.12 17.56 18.57
CA GLY A 187 -16.39 17.95 17.93
C GLY A 187 -16.83 17.10 16.75
N VAL A 188 -16.02 16.17 16.27
CA VAL A 188 -16.40 15.22 15.20
C VAL A 188 -17.33 14.15 15.79
N LYS A 189 -18.56 14.08 15.30
CA LYS A 189 -19.60 13.15 15.78
C LYS A 189 -19.92 12.08 14.76
N VAL A 190 -20.37 10.92 15.24
CA VAL A 190 -21.00 9.88 14.41
C VAL A 190 -22.45 10.31 14.17
N GLN A 191 -22.80 10.71 12.93
CA GLN A 191 -24.09 11.33 12.62
C GLN A 191 -25.08 10.45 11.86
N GLY A 192 -24.72 9.22 11.50
CA GLY A 192 -25.62 8.34 10.77
C GLY A 192 -25.00 6.99 10.42
N LYS A 193 -25.77 6.21 9.68
CA LYS A 193 -25.35 4.95 9.07
C LYS A 193 -24.71 5.20 7.69
N ILE A 194 -24.10 4.17 7.14
CA ILE A 194 -23.51 4.22 5.79
C ILE A 194 -24.58 4.58 4.74
N ALA A 195 -25.81 4.10 4.90
CA ALA A 195 -26.92 4.41 4.00
C ALA A 195 -27.28 5.92 3.96
N ASP A 196 -26.96 6.67 5.02
CA ASP A 196 -27.29 8.11 5.12
C ASP A 196 -26.24 9.01 4.42
N ILE A 197 -25.16 8.43 3.90
CA ILE A 197 -24.05 9.18 3.27
C ILE A 197 -24.53 10.15 2.19
N PRO A 198 -25.44 9.80 1.25
CA PRO A 198 -25.86 10.72 0.19
C PRO A 198 -26.52 12.00 0.72
N GLU A 199 -27.29 11.91 1.78
CA GLU A 199 -27.92 13.06 2.44
C GLU A 199 -26.88 13.92 3.16
N LEU A 200 -26.00 13.27 3.94
CA LEU A 200 -24.94 13.92 4.71
C LEU A 200 -23.95 14.66 3.82
N VAL A 201 -23.58 14.08 2.66
CA VAL A 201 -22.70 14.71 1.69
C VAL A 201 -23.27 16.02 1.17
N ARG A 202 -24.57 16.05 0.84
CA ARG A 202 -25.26 17.28 0.37
C ARG A 202 -25.36 18.31 1.50
N LYS A 203 -25.77 17.88 2.68
CA LYS A 203 -25.97 18.75 3.85
C LYS A 203 -24.68 19.45 4.30
N TYR A 204 -23.57 18.72 4.35
CA TYR A 204 -22.28 19.22 4.83
C TYR A 204 -21.31 19.59 3.72
N LYS A 205 -21.73 19.54 2.45
CA LYS A 205 -20.91 19.86 1.27
C LYS A 205 -19.58 19.09 1.26
N ILE A 206 -19.63 17.80 1.58
CA ILE A 206 -18.46 16.92 1.65
C ILE A 206 -17.81 16.82 0.26
N LYS A 207 -16.49 16.86 0.25
CA LYS A 207 -15.67 16.71 -0.98
C LYS A 207 -14.88 15.42 -1.02
N LYS A 208 -14.63 14.82 0.15
CA LYS A 208 -13.91 13.55 0.25
C LYS A 208 -14.61 12.62 1.23
N ILE A 209 -14.64 11.34 0.90
CA ILE A 209 -15.09 10.26 1.78
C ILE A 209 -13.89 9.34 1.98
N ILE A 210 -13.63 8.94 3.23
CA ILE A 210 -12.54 8.02 3.54
C ILE A 210 -13.10 6.80 4.26
N ILE A 211 -12.87 5.63 3.68
CA ILE A 211 -13.20 4.35 4.31
C ILE A 211 -12.07 4.00 5.28
N ALA A 212 -12.38 4.05 6.58
CA ALA A 212 -11.45 3.78 7.67
C ALA A 212 -11.78 2.45 8.37
N ILE A 213 -11.98 1.39 7.58
CA ILE A 213 -12.25 0.01 8.01
C ILE A 213 -11.19 -0.89 7.35
N PRO A 214 -10.01 -1.09 7.97
CA PRO A 214 -8.91 -1.84 7.35
C PRO A 214 -9.22 -3.32 7.06
N THR A 215 -10.19 -3.90 7.74
CA THR A 215 -10.63 -5.29 7.60
C THR A 215 -11.93 -5.42 6.79
N ILE A 216 -12.27 -4.41 5.98
CA ILE A 216 -13.51 -4.45 5.20
C ILE A 216 -13.47 -5.55 4.15
N GLY A 217 -14.46 -6.44 4.17
CA GLY A 217 -14.66 -7.43 3.11
C GLY A 217 -15.08 -6.76 1.79
N GLN A 218 -14.80 -7.41 0.69
CA GLN A 218 -14.94 -6.82 -0.65
C GLN A 218 -16.40 -6.55 -1.04
N GLU A 219 -17.33 -7.42 -0.69
CA GLU A 219 -18.76 -7.18 -0.95
C GLU A 219 -19.23 -5.91 -0.25
N ARG A 220 -18.81 -5.73 1.00
CA ARG A 220 -19.15 -4.52 1.76
C ARG A 220 -18.51 -3.27 1.18
N LEU A 221 -17.29 -3.39 0.66
CA LEU A 221 -16.62 -2.29 -0.04
C LEU A 221 -17.36 -1.89 -1.33
N LYS A 222 -17.87 -2.87 -2.10
CA LYS A 222 -18.72 -2.63 -3.29
C LYS A 222 -20.01 -1.89 -2.92
N GLU A 223 -20.69 -2.31 -1.86
CA GLU A 223 -21.90 -1.64 -1.39
C GLU A 223 -21.63 -0.19 -1.01
N ILE A 224 -20.58 0.05 -0.21
CA ILE A 224 -20.17 1.40 0.21
C ILE A 224 -19.79 2.25 -1.02
N ASN A 225 -19.03 1.69 -1.96
CA ASN A 225 -18.68 2.38 -3.19
C ASN A 225 -19.93 2.82 -3.98
N ASN A 226 -20.92 1.95 -4.10
CA ASN A 226 -22.18 2.29 -4.78
C ASN A 226 -22.96 3.41 -4.07
N ILE A 227 -22.98 3.42 -2.74
CA ILE A 227 -23.64 4.47 -1.94
C ILE A 227 -22.86 5.79 -2.01
N CYS A 228 -21.54 5.73 -2.02
CA CYS A 228 -20.65 6.89 -2.02
C CYS A 228 -20.46 7.53 -3.40
N HIS A 229 -20.94 6.89 -4.47
CA HIS A 229 -20.77 7.41 -5.82
C HIS A 229 -21.63 8.66 -6.05
N MET A 230 -20.99 9.84 -5.99
CA MET A 230 -21.63 11.14 -6.17
C MET A 230 -20.71 12.11 -6.91
N ASP A 231 -21.28 12.98 -7.73
CA ASP A 231 -20.53 13.95 -8.52
C ASP A 231 -19.64 14.86 -7.66
N GLY A 232 -18.37 14.91 -7.98
CA GLY A 232 -17.40 15.78 -7.34
C GLY A 232 -16.97 15.36 -5.92
N VAL A 233 -17.26 14.12 -5.52
CA VAL A 233 -16.81 13.52 -4.25
C VAL A 233 -15.75 12.47 -4.55
N GLU A 234 -14.58 12.61 -3.95
CA GLU A 234 -13.47 11.67 -4.08
C GLU A 234 -13.54 10.60 -2.96
N LEU A 235 -13.55 9.32 -3.35
CA LEU A 235 -13.54 8.20 -2.42
C LEU A 235 -12.13 7.67 -2.21
N LEU A 236 -11.70 7.65 -0.94
CA LEU A 236 -10.41 7.15 -0.50
C LEU A 236 -10.61 6.00 0.50
N LYS A 237 -9.60 5.16 0.64
CA LYS A 237 -9.57 4.13 1.69
C LYS A 237 -8.25 4.15 2.46
N MET A 238 -8.28 3.69 3.69
CA MET A 238 -7.08 3.34 4.42
C MET A 238 -6.45 2.07 3.82
N PRO A 239 -5.11 1.91 3.88
CA PRO A 239 -4.46 0.66 3.49
C PRO A 239 -4.99 -0.51 4.31
N ASN A 240 -5.03 -1.70 3.71
CA ASN A 240 -5.36 -2.92 4.42
C ASN A 240 -4.21 -3.29 5.39
N ILE A 241 -4.50 -4.10 6.41
CA ILE A 241 -3.49 -4.54 7.37
C ILE A 241 -2.34 -5.26 6.67
N GLU A 242 -2.62 -6.01 5.61
CA GLU A 242 -1.62 -6.72 4.81
C GLU A 242 -0.65 -5.77 4.09
N ASP A 243 -1.14 -4.68 3.50
CA ASP A 243 -0.32 -3.64 2.84
C ASP A 243 0.65 -2.97 3.84
N VAL A 244 0.24 -2.87 5.10
CA VAL A 244 1.06 -2.31 6.18
C VAL A 244 2.08 -3.33 6.67
N MET A 245 1.68 -4.59 6.85
CA MET A 245 2.57 -5.66 7.31
C MET A 245 3.65 -6.02 6.27
N SER A 246 3.32 -5.94 4.98
CA SER A 246 4.29 -6.13 3.89
C SER A 246 5.30 -4.98 3.77
N GLY A 247 5.12 -3.90 4.52
CA GLY A 247 5.98 -2.71 4.48
C GLY A 247 5.80 -1.88 3.19
N GLU A 248 4.75 -2.12 2.43
CA GLU A 248 4.44 -1.36 1.21
C GLU A 248 3.91 0.03 1.52
N LEU A 249 3.23 0.19 2.67
CA LEU A 249 2.59 1.44 3.05
C LEU A 249 2.66 1.70 4.56
N GLU A 250 2.75 2.98 4.91
CA GLU A 250 2.47 3.44 6.26
C GLU A 250 0.95 3.55 6.47
N VAL A 251 0.48 3.30 7.69
CA VAL A 251 -0.95 3.40 8.10
C VAL A 251 -1.60 4.72 7.68
N ASN A 252 -0.80 5.73 7.42
CA ASN A 252 -1.23 7.10 7.13
C ASN A 252 -1.38 7.44 5.64
N GLN A 253 -1.05 6.51 4.74
CA GLN A 253 -1.14 6.74 3.30
C GLN A 253 -2.53 6.35 2.79
N LEU A 254 -3.38 7.35 2.52
CA LEU A 254 -4.68 7.15 1.92
C LEU A 254 -4.55 6.82 0.43
N LYS A 255 -5.21 5.76 -0.02
CA LYS A 255 -5.29 5.37 -1.43
C LYS A 255 -6.67 5.68 -2.00
N LYS A 256 -6.74 5.97 -3.29
CA LYS A 256 -8.03 5.95 -4.00
C LYS A 256 -8.55 4.51 -4.03
N VAL A 257 -9.87 4.36 -3.99
CA VAL A 257 -10.48 3.06 -4.26
C VAL A 257 -10.25 2.74 -5.73
N GLU A 258 -9.55 1.65 -5.99
CA GLU A 258 -9.26 1.17 -7.34
C GLU A 258 -10.26 0.07 -7.74
N VAL A 259 -10.35 -0.22 -9.04
CA VAL A 259 -11.24 -1.27 -9.52
C VAL A 259 -10.81 -2.66 -9.04
N GLU A 260 -9.53 -2.82 -8.81
CA GLU A 260 -8.92 -4.01 -8.21
C GLU A 260 -9.51 -4.32 -6.82
N ASP A 261 -9.81 -3.27 -6.05
CA ASP A 261 -10.45 -3.40 -4.73
C ASP A 261 -11.89 -3.88 -4.81
N LEU A 262 -12.57 -3.60 -5.93
CA LEU A 262 -13.96 -3.99 -6.15
C LEU A 262 -14.11 -5.38 -6.78
N LEU A 263 -13.10 -5.86 -7.50
CA LEU A 263 -13.13 -7.12 -8.24
C LEU A 263 -12.27 -8.20 -7.60
N GLY A 264 -11.46 -7.86 -6.61
CA GLY A 264 -10.66 -8.81 -5.88
C GLY A 264 -11.53 -9.81 -5.10
N ARG A 265 -10.88 -10.75 -4.44
CA ARG A 265 -11.49 -11.78 -3.60
C ARG A 265 -10.79 -11.78 -2.25
N ASP A 266 -11.41 -12.42 -1.26
CA ASP A 266 -10.77 -12.56 0.05
C ASP A 266 -9.42 -13.28 -0.10
N PRO A 267 -8.38 -12.76 0.57
CA PRO A 267 -7.05 -13.36 0.53
C PRO A 267 -7.06 -14.83 0.96
N VAL A 268 -6.25 -15.64 0.30
CA VAL A 268 -6.02 -17.04 0.70
C VAL A 268 -4.94 -17.09 1.76
N GLU A 269 -5.16 -17.87 2.80
CA GLU A 269 -4.12 -18.22 3.75
C GLU A 269 -3.17 -19.24 3.10
N LEU A 270 -1.90 -18.87 2.97
CA LEU A 270 -0.87 -19.72 2.39
C LEU A 270 -0.21 -20.59 3.48
N ASP A 271 0.31 -21.76 3.07
CA ASP A 271 1.21 -22.52 3.92
C ASP A 271 2.61 -21.88 3.91
N MET A 272 2.78 -20.92 4.82
CA MET A 272 4.00 -20.14 4.94
C MET A 272 5.23 -20.98 5.28
N ASP A 273 5.05 -22.07 6.03
CA ASP A 273 6.15 -22.96 6.41
C ASP A 273 6.62 -23.76 5.19
N MET A 274 5.69 -24.29 4.40
CA MET A 274 6.00 -25.02 3.16
C MET A 274 6.74 -24.12 2.16
N ILE A 275 6.25 -22.91 1.93
CA ILE A 275 6.88 -21.95 1.00
C ILE A 275 8.25 -21.53 1.53
N SER A 276 8.38 -21.24 2.83
CA SER A 276 9.65 -20.86 3.46
C SER A 276 10.71 -21.93 3.30
N ASN A 277 10.37 -23.20 3.47
CA ASN A 277 11.30 -24.31 3.28
C ASN A 277 11.87 -24.38 1.85
N GLU A 278 11.09 -23.96 0.85
CA GLU A 278 11.48 -23.94 -0.55
C GLU A 278 12.27 -22.70 -0.98
N LEU A 279 12.12 -21.58 -0.25
CA LEU A 279 12.67 -20.29 -0.69
C LEU A 279 13.78 -19.75 0.22
N THR A 280 13.70 -19.96 1.53
CA THR A 280 14.62 -19.37 2.50
C THR A 280 16.04 -19.93 2.34
N ASN A 281 17.02 -19.02 2.28
CA ASN A 281 18.45 -19.37 2.08
C ASN A 281 18.70 -20.18 0.79
N LYS A 282 17.88 -20.00 -0.25
CA LYS A 282 18.04 -20.64 -1.55
C LYS A 282 18.37 -19.60 -2.63
N THR A 283 18.97 -20.05 -3.73
CA THR A 283 19.12 -19.23 -4.94
C THR A 283 17.90 -19.43 -5.82
N ILE A 284 17.18 -18.36 -6.12
CA ILE A 284 15.94 -18.37 -6.92
C ILE A 284 16.16 -17.56 -8.20
N LEU A 285 15.75 -18.10 -9.34
CA LEU A 285 15.80 -17.41 -10.62
C LEU A 285 14.39 -17.12 -11.13
N VAL A 286 14.13 -15.88 -11.53
CA VAL A 286 12.86 -15.47 -12.14
C VAL A 286 13.13 -14.95 -13.54
N THR A 287 12.60 -15.63 -14.56
CA THR A 287 12.63 -15.11 -15.93
C THR A 287 11.44 -14.18 -16.16
N GLY A 288 11.61 -13.19 -17.04
CA GLY A 288 10.59 -12.17 -17.20
C GLY A 288 10.38 -11.31 -15.93
N ALA A 289 11.43 -11.21 -15.10
CA ALA A 289 11.39 -10.53 -13.78
C ALA A 289 10.96 -9.05 -13.86
N GLY A 290 11.11 -8.40 -15.00
CA GLY A 290 10.62 -7.03 -15.22
C GLY A 290 9.14 -6.94 -15.64
N GLY A 291 8.45 -8.07 -15.88
CA GLY A 291 7.03 -8.14 -16.22
C GLY A 291 6.12 -7.98 -15.00
N SER A 292 4.80 -7.88 -15.23
CA SER A 292 3.83 -7.67 -14.14
C SER A 292 3.81 -8.83 -13.14
N ILE A 293 3.78 -10.08 -13.62
CA ILE A 293 3.80 -11.28 -12.77
C ILE A 293 5.21 -11.55 -12.24
N GLY A 294 6.24 -11.50 -13.11
CA GLY A 294 7.61 -11.80 -12.69
C GLY A 294 8.12 -10.84 -11.61
N SER A 295 7.82 -9.53 -11.71
CA SER A 295 8.22 -8.57 -10.70
C SER A 295 7.53 -8.81 -9.35
N GLU A 296 6.25 -9.21 -9.38
CA GLU A 296 5.52 -9.53 -8.16
C GLU A 296 6.02 -10.84 -7.52
N ILE A 297 6.31 -11.86 -8.32
CA ILE A 297 6.97 -13.08 -7.83
C ILE A 297 8.28 -12.71 -7.14
N CYS A 298 9.10 -11.82 -7.74
CA CYS A 298 10.34 -11.37 -7.12
C CYS A 298 10.11 -10.69 -5.77
N ARG A 299 9.08 -9.82 -5.63
CA ARG A 299 8.71 -9.18 -4.35
C ARG A 299 8.33 -10.22 -3.30
N GLN A 300 7.44 -11.14 -3.68
CA GLN A 300 6.95 -12.19 -2.78
C GLN A 300 8.08 -13.13 -2.34
N VAL A 301 8.95 -13.56 -3.25
CA VAL A 301 10.13 -14.39 -2.94
C VAL A 301 11.06 -13.69 -1.96
N CYS A 302 11.31 -12.38 -2.13
CA CYS A 302 12.19 -11.63 -1.23
C CYS A 302 11.66 -11.56 0.22
N ASN A 303 10.35 -11.66 0.45
CA ASN A 303 9.77 -11.71 1.79
C ASN A 303 10.17 -12.98 2.57
N PHE A 304 10.61 -14.03 1.89
CA PHE A 304 11.11 -15.28 2.48
C PHE A 304 12.64 -15.30 2.65
N TYR A 305 13.32 -14.17 2.40
CA TYR A 305 14.78 -14.02 2.57
C TYR A 305 15.59 -15.13 1.88
N PRO A 306 15.50 -15.26 0.53
CA PRO A 306 16.37 -16.15 -0.21
C PRO A 306 17.84 -15.72 -0.05
N GLU A 307 18.79 -16.64 -0.18
CA GLU A 307 20.21 -16.29 -0.24
C GLU A 307 20.48 -15.34 -1.42
N ARG A 308 19.92 -15.69 -2.59
CA ARG A 308 20.09 -14.94 -3.84
C ARG A 308 18.82 -14.96 -4.67
N ILE A 309 18.49 -13.83 -5.28
CA ILE A 309 17.46 -13.75 -6.32
C ILE A 309 18.04 -13.22 -7.63
N ILE A 310 17.82 -13.96 -8.73
CA ILE A 310 18.30 -13.62 -10.06
C ILE A 310 17.14 -13.08 -10.87
N LEU A 311 17.26 -11.81 -11.28
CA LEU A 311 16.24 -11.07 -12.03
C LEU A 311 16.60 -11.12 -13.51
N LEU A 312 16.05 -12.08 -14.28
CA LEU A 312 16.37 -12.27 -15.68
C LEU A 312 15.28 -11.69 -16.60
N GLY A 313 15.68 -10.92 -17.60
CA GLY A 313 14.79 -10.43 -18.65
C GLY A 313 15.53 -9.67 -19.74
N HIS A 314 14.94 -9.56 -20.94
CA HIS A 314 15.54 -8.85 -22.07
C HIS A 314 15.39 -7.34 -22.00
N GLY A 315 14.34 -6.84 -21.29
CA GLY A 315 14.07 -5.41 -21.18
C GLY A 315 14.91 -4.74 -20.09
N GLU A 316 16.00 -4.07 -20.48
CA GLU A 316 16.96 -3.42 -19.57
C GLU A 316 16.26 -2.50 -18.55
N ASN A 317 15.42 -1.56 -19.02
CA ASN A 317 14.75 -0.62 -18.15
C ASN A 317 13.81 -1.30 -17.13
N SER A 318 13.10 -2.35 -17.53
CA SER A 318 12.19 -3.06 -16.64
C SER A 318 12.95 -3.85 -15.54
N ILE A 319 14.10 -4.43 -15.89
CA ILE A 319 15.00 -5.07 -14.91
C ILE A 319 15.64 -4.03 -13.99
N TYR A 320 16.07 -2.88 -14.52
CA TYR A 320 16.59 -1.79 -13.70
C TYR A 320 15.59 -1.32 -12.63
N LEU A 321 14.32 -1.16 -13.02
CA LEU A 321 13.28 -0.68 -12.10
C LEU A 321 13.05 -1.66 -10.93
N ILE A 322 12.86 -2.94 -11.23
CA ILE A 322 12.65 -3.95 -10.18
C ILE A 322 13.89 -4.17 -9.32
N ASN A 323 15.09 -4.18 -9.93
CA ASN A 323 16.33 -4.27 -9.19
C ASN A 323 16.51 -3.12 -8.21
N ARG A 324 16.24 -1.86 -8.63
CA ARG A 324 16.31 -0.69 -7.76
C ARG A 324 15.33 -0.77 -6.60
N GLU A 325 14.09 -1.21 -6.88
CA GLU A 325 13.06 -1.37 -5.87
C GLU A 325 13.46 -2.40 -4.81
N LEU A 326 13.84 -3.61 -5.25
CA LEU A 326 14.20 -4.69 -4.34
C LEU A 326 15.48 -4.40 -3.55
N ARG A 327 16.49 -3.75 -4.17
CA ARG A 327 17.71 -3.33 -3.44
C ARG A 327 17.41 -2.33 -2.33
N ASN A 328 16.50 -1.39 -2.56
CA ASN A 328 16.11 -0.43 -1.55
C ASN A 328 15.41 -1.10 -0.35
N ARG A 329 14.67 -2.16 -0.62
CA ARG A 329 13.82 -2.85 0.38
C ARG A 329 14.55 -3.99 1.08
N PHE A 330 15.28 -4.82 0.35
CA PHE A 330 15.85 -6.08 0.80
C PHE A 330 17.37 -6.18 0.62
N GLY A 331 18.02 -5.22 -0.03
CA GLY A 331 19.43 -5.31 -0.44
C GLY A 331 20.46 -5.47 0.68
N LYS A 332 20.05 -5.37 1.95
CA LYS A 332 20.90 -5.68 3.11
C LYS A 332 20.89 -7.17 3.48
N ASN A 333 19.84 -7.88 3.11
CA ASN A 333 19.55 -9.24 3.57
C ASN A 333 19.49 -10.27 2.42
N VAL A 334 19.36 -9.83 1.18
CA VAL A 334 19.21 -10.68 0.01
C VAL A 334 20.21 -10.24 -1.07
N ASP A 335 20.96 -11.18 -1.65
CA ASP A 335 21.82 -10.91 -2.81
C ASP A 335 20.94 -10.83 -4.08
N ILE A 336 20.83 -9.63 -4.67
CA ILE A 336 19.97 -9.35 -5.82
C ILE A 336 20.84 -9.19 -7.07
N VAL A 337 20.70 -10.12 -8.03
CA VAL A 337 21.50 -10.21 -9.25
C VAL A 337 20.65 -9.89 -10.47
N PRO A 338 20.75 -8.70 -11.08
CA PRO A 338 20.08 -8.41 -12.35
C PRO A 338 20.85 -8.99 -13.54
N ILE A 339 20.14 -9.67 -14.44
CA ILE A 339 20.71 -10.23 -15.67
C ILE A 339 19.86 -9.79 -16.86
N ILE A 340 20.49 -9.10 -17.81
CA ILE A 340 19.89 -8.78 -19.09
C ILE A 340 20.20 -9.93 -20.06
N ALA A 341 19.17 -10.71 -20.37
CA ALA A 341 19.26 -11.85 -21.27
C ALA A 341 17.90 -12.16 -21.90
N ASP A 342 17.92 -12.71 -23.10
CA ASP A 342 16.78 -13.21 -23.82
C ASP A 342 16.71 -14.74 -23.70
N VAL A 343 15.53 -15.26 -23.32
CA VAL A 343 15.28 -16.71 -23.20
C VAL A 343 15.42 -17.44 -24.55
N GLN A 344 15.32 -16.75 -25.68
CA GLN A 344 15.56 -17.28 -27.01
C GLN A 344 17.02 -17.69 -27.20
N ASN A 345 17.96 -17.08 -26.47
CA ASN A 345 19.38 -17.40 -26.55
C ASN A 345 19.73 -18.64 -25.71
N ARG A 346 19.74 -19.81 -26.35
CA ARG A 346 20.00 -21.09 -25.72
C ARG A 346 21.33 -21.12 -24.95
N ALA A 347 22.44 -20.73 -25.60
CA ALA A 347 23.77 -20.77 -24.99
C ALA A 347 23.80 -19.91 -23.69
N ARG A 348 23.18 -18.75 -23.72
CA ARG A 348 23.12 -17.85 -22.56
C ARG A 348 22.29 -18.43 -21.40
N MET A 349 21.21 -19.17 -21.72
CA MET A 349 20.40 -19.83 -20.67
C MET A 349 21.20 -20.92 -19.97
N PHE A 350 21.95 -21.75 -20.71
CA PHE A 350 22.82 -22.78 -20.14
C PHE A 350 23.92 -22.15 -19.27
N GLU A 351 24.63 -21.15 -19.79
CA GLU A 351 25.67 -20.42 -19.02
C GLU A 351 25.14 -19.87 -17.68
N ILE A 352 23.97 -19.24 -17.69
CA ILE A 352 23.37 -18.67 -16.47
C ILE A 352 23.00 -19.77 -15.49
N MET A 353 22.35 -20.85 -15.95
CA MET A 353 21.95 -21.96 -15.08
C MET A 353 23.15 -22.69 -14.47
N GLU A 354 24.22 -22.90 -15.22
CA GLU A 354 25.46 -23.52 -14.73
C GLU A 354 26.20 -22.61 -13.74
N THR A 355 26.22 -21.31 -14.01
CA THR A 355 26.91 -20.32 -13.15
C THR A 355 26.26 -20.18 -11.79
N TYR A 356 24.93 -20.05 -11.75
CA TYR A 356 24.22 -19.72 -10.54
C TYR A 356 23.57 -20.91 -9.84
N LYS A 357 23.36 -22.02 -10.54
CA LYS A 357 22.73 -23.26 -10.04
C LYS A 357 21.53 -23.00 -9.15
N PRO A 358 20.47 -22.31 -9.68
CA PRO A 358 19.33 -21.95 -8.86
C PRO A 358 18.62 -23.20 -8.32
N TYR A 359 18.12 -23.12 -7.10
CA TYR A 359 17.29 -24.16 -6.50
C TYR A 359 15.93 -24.24 -7.20
N ALA A 360 15.32 -23.08 -7.46
CA ALA A 360 14.04 -22.98 -8.17
C ALA A 360 14.09 -21.92 -9.27
N VAL A 361 13.37 -22.20 -10.36
CA VAL A 361 13.16 -21.29 -11.48
C VAL A 361 11.67 -20.99 -11.62
N TYR A 362 11.30 -19.72 -11.56
CA TYR A 362 9.96 -19.25 -11.93
C TYR A 362 10.02 -18.64 -13.33
N HIS A 363 9.44 -19.36 -14.29
CA HIS A 363 9.50 -18.97 -15.71
C HIS A 363 8.28 -18.16 -16.10
N ALA A 364 8.39 -16.82 -16.02
CA ALA A 364 7.33 -15.87 -16.37
C ALA A 364 7.61 -15.08 -17.68
N ALA A 365 8.68 -15.41 -18.39
CA ALA A 365 9.00 -14.80 -19.68
C ALA A 365 8.07 -15.37 -20.77
N ALA A 366 7.20 -14.55 -21.33
CA ALA A 366 6.34 -14.92 -22.45
C ALA A 366 5.74 -13.68 -23.13
N HIS A 367 5.46 -13.77 -24.42
CA HIS A 367 4.59 -12.85 -25.14
C HIS A 367 3.13 -13.25 -24.93
N LYS A 368 2.27 -12.30 -24.50
CA LYS A 368 0.91 -12.58 -24.04
C LYS A 368 -0.22 -11.92 -24.88
N HIS A 369 0.12 -10.97 -25.74
CA HIS A 369 -0.89 -10.22 -26.50
C HIS A 369 -1.35 -11.03 -27.71
N VAL A 370 -2.62 -11.49 -27.68
CA VAL A 370 -3.21 -12.31 -28.73
C VAL A 370 -3.11 -11.65 -30.11
N PRO A 371 -3.54 -10.39 -30.31
CA PRO A 371 -3.47 -9.76 -31.65
C PRO A 371 -2.03 -9.68 -32.19
N LEU A 372 -1.06 -9.31 -31.32
CA LEU A 372 0.33 -9.20 -31.75
C LEU A 372 0.93 -10.55 -32.14
N MET A 373 0.57 -11.64 -31.45
CA MET A 373 1.06 -12.98 -31.78
C MET A 373 0.34 -13.55 -33.00
N GLU A 374 -0.89 -13.15 -33.26
CA GLU A 374 -1.56 -13.43 -34.53
C GLU A 374 -0.83 -12.80 -35.71
N ASP A 375 -0.35 -11.57 -35.56
CA ASP A 375 0.41 -10.86 -36.60
C ASP A 375 1.87 -11.34 -36.70
N ASN A 376 2.42 -11.94 -35.61
CA ASN A 376 3.82 -12.38 -35.51
C ASN A 376 3.92 -13.81 -34.96
N PRO A 377 3.45 -14.83 -35.68
CA PRO A 377 3.44 -16.23 -35.21
C PRO A 377 4.84 -16.78 -34.99
N GLU A 378 5.81 -16.41 -35.82
CA GLU A 378 7.21 -16.78 -35.66
C GLU A 378 7.79 -16.34 -34.31
N GLU A 379 7.45 -15.11 -33.88
CA GLU A 379 7.94 -14.59 -32.62
C GLU A 379 7.28 -15.31 -31.42
N ALA A 380 6.02 -15.73 -31.54
CA ALA A 380 5.38 -16.57 -30.54
C ALA A 380 6.09 -17.91 -30.40
N VAL A 381 6.52 -18.52 -31.51
CA VAL A 381 7.29 -19.79 -31.52
C VAL A 381 8.66 -19.57 -30.88
N ARG A 382 9.42 -18.57 -31.35
CA ARG A 382 10.77 -18.30 -30.85
C ARG A 382 10.80 -18.02 -29.35
N ASN A 383 9.91 -17.14 -28.88
CA ASN A 383 9.89 -16.72 -27.48
C ASN A 383 9.17 -17.72 -26.56
N ASN A 384 7.91 -18.08 -26.88
CA ASN A 384 7.10 -18.88 -25.97
C ASN A 384 7.42 -20.37 -26.03
N ILE A 385 7.74 -20.93 -27.21
CA ILE A 385 8.05 -22.33 -27.37
C ILE A 385 9.56 -22.57 -27.19
N LEU A 386 10.40 -22.01 -28.06
CA LEU A 386 11.85 -22.25 -28.00
C LEU A 386 12.49 -21.62 -26.78
N GLY A 387 12.03 -20.42 -26.35
CA GLY A 387 12.53 -19.78 -25.15
C GLY A 387 12.21 -20.59 -23.89
N THR A 388 11.00 -21.17 -23.79
CA THR A 388 10.65 -22.08 -22.69
C THR A 388 11.51 -23.36 -22.76
N LYS A 389 11.64 -23.96 -23.94
CA LYS A 389 12.50 -25.14 -24.15
C LYS A 389 13.94 -24.90 -23.70
N ASN A 390 14.56 -23.81 -24.17
CA ASN A 390 15.94 -23.46 -23.83
C ASN A 390 16.11 -23.30 -22.31
N THR A 391 15.18 -22.61 -21.66
CA THR A 391 15.24 -22.34 -20.21
C THR A 391 15.03 -23.63 -19.41
N ALA A 392 14.07 -24.48 -19.82
CA ALA A 392 13.75 -25.72 -19.13
C ALA A 392 14.87 -26.78 -19.28
N GLU A 393 15.43 -26.94 -20.49
CA GLU A 393 16.57 -27.85 -20.73
C GLU A 393 17.82 -27.39 -19.98
N ALA A 394 18.10 -26.08 -19.93
CA ALA A 394 19.19 -25.53 -19.15
C ALA A 394 18.99 -25.77 -17.64
N ALA A 395 17.76 -25.62 -17.14
CA ALA A 395 17.39 -25.91 -15.74
C ALA A 395 17.58 -27.40 -15.41
N LYS A 396 17.15 -28.29 -16.32
CA LYS A 396 17.37 -29.75 -16.21
C LYS A 396 18.85 -30.12 -16.15
N ASN A 397 19.65 -29.54 -17.05
CA ASN A 397 21.09 -29.77 -17.11
C ASN A 397 21.82 -29.29 -15.83
N ALA A 398 21.34 -28.20 -15.22
CA ALA A 398 21.89 -27.66 -13.97
C ALA A 398 21.31 -28.31 -12.70
N GLU A 399 20.51 -29.38 -12.84
CA GLU A 399 19.86 -30.11 -11.75
C GLU A 399 19.02 -29.22 -10.82
N VAL A 400 18.35 -28.19 -11.40
CA VAL A 400 17.38 -27.34 -10.67
C VAL A 400 16.31 -28.21 -10.05
N LYS A 401 15.96 -27.96 -8.78
CA LYS A 401 14.98 -28.79 -8.08
C LYS A 401 13.56 -28.56 -8.58
N LYS A 402 13.17 -27.31 -8.78
CA LYS A 402 11.81 -26.93 -9.18
C LYS A 402 11.82 -25.97 -10.36
N PHE A 403 11.05 -26.28 -11.38
CA PHE A 403 10.82 -25.41 -12.52
C PHE A 403 9.32 -25.12 -12.63
N VAL A 404 8.91 -23.90 -12.29
CA VAL A 404 7.51 -23.46 -12.27
C VAL A 404 7.25 -22.53 -13.46
N MET A 405 6.50 -23.03 -14.45
CA MET A 405 6.13 -22.25 -15.62
C MET A 405 4.80 -21.52 -15.39
N ILE A 406 4.78 -20.24 -15.63
CA ILE A 406 3.54 -19.45 -15.67
C ILE A 406 2.81 -19.74 -16.98
N SER A 407 1.60 -20.27 -16.88
CA SER A 407 0.70 -20.53 -18.00
C SER A 407 -0.58 -19.70 -17.92
N THR A 408 -1.58 -20.02 -18.73
CA THR A 408 -2.79 -19.21 -18.90
C THR A 408 -4.00 -20.09 -19.24
N ASP A 409 -5.20 -19.61 -18.92
CA ASP A 409 -6.49 -20.13 -19.37
C ASP A 409 -6.57 -20.27 -20.91
N LYS A 410 -5.86 -19.40 -21.64
CA LYS A 410 -5.84 -19.41 -23.12
C LYS A 410 -5.07 -20.59 -23.73
N ALA A 411 -4.33 -21.35 -22.92
CA ALA A 411 -3.70 -22.60 -23.33
C ALA A 411 -4.70 -23.77 -23.43
N VAL A 412 -5.93 -23.60 -22.93
CA VAL A 412 -7.02 -24.57 -23.00
C VAL A 412 -7.77 -24.42 -24.32
N ASN A 413 -7.85 -25.47 -25.14
CA ASN A 413 -8.50 -25.44 -26.47
C ASN A 413 -8.17 -24.18 -27.27
N PRO A 414 -6.90 -23.87 -27.53
CA PRO A 414 -6.48 -22.58 -28.03
C PRO A 414 -6.96 -22.33 -29.46
N PRO A 415 -7.74 -21.26 -29.71
CA PRO A 415 -8.14 -20.85 -31.06
C PRO A 415 -7.15 -19.86 -31.70
N ASN A 416 -6.07 -19.51 -31.00
CA ASN A 416 -5.12 -18.48 -31.40
C ASN A 416 -3.67 -18.92 -31.16
N VAL A 417 -2.74 -18.26 -31.85
CA VAL A 417 -1.30 -18.57 -31.82
C VAL A 417 -0.70 -18.41 -30.43
N MET A 418 -1.10 -17.36 -29.70
CA MET A 418 -0.57 -17.11 -28.34
C MET A 418 -0.94 -18.25 -27.39
N GLY A 419 -2.22 -18.62 -27.31
CA GLY A 419 -2.69 -19.74 -26.48
C GLY A 419 -2.05 -21.06 -26.90
N ALA A 420 -1.98 -21.32 -28.23
CA ALA A 420 -1.35 -22.51 -28.79
C ALA A 420 0.14 -22.60 -28.44
N SER A 421 0.88 -21.49 -28.52
CA SER A 421 2.29 -21.46 -28.13
C SER A 421 2.50 -21.77 -26.65
N LYS A 422 1.61 -21.29 -25.78
CA LYS A 422 1.64 -21.62 -24.34
C LYS A 422 1.27 -23.06 -24.05
N ARG A 423 0.31 -23.63 -24.79
CA ARG A 423 -0.02 -25.07 -24.69
C ARG A 423 1.15 -25.95 -25.08
N ILE A 424 1.84 -25.66 -26.19
CA ILE A 424 3.02 -26.39 -26.60
C ILE A 424 4.15 -26.24 -25.57
N ALA A 425 4.31 -25.07 -24.98
CA ALA A 425 5.25 -24.86 -23.87
C ALA A 425 4.93 -25.76 -22.66
N GLU A 426 3.64 -25.95 -22.30
CA GLU A 426 3.24 -26.92 -21.28
C GLU A 426 3.64 -28.35 -21.67
N MET A 427 3.40 -28.74 -22.91
CA MET A 427 3.81 -30.09 -23.42
C MET A 427 5.32 -30.30 -23.30
N ILE A 428 6.14 -29.27 -23.59
CA ILE A 428 7.60 -29.33 -23.45
C ILE A 428 7.99 -29.64 -22.01
N ILE A 429 7.53 -28.81 -21.03
CA ILE A 429 7.98 -29.00 -19.66
C ILE A 429 7.48 -30.32 -19.06
N GLN A 430 6.31 -30.79 -19.47
CA GLN A 430 5.78 -32.09 -19.06
C GLN A 430 6.60 -33.25 -19.65
N SER A 431 7.00 -33.17 -20.92
CA SER A 431 7.83 -34.19 -21.57
C SER A 431 9.25 -34.27 -20.98
N LEU A 432 9.74 -33.19 -20.36
CA LEU A 432 11.05 -33.14 -19.68
C LEU A 432 11.01 -33.71 -18.27
N ASN A 433 9.83 -33.93 -17.71
CA ASN A 433 9.65 -34.54 -16.40
C ASN A 433 9.74 -36.05 -16.51
N ASP A 434 10.89 -36.61 -16.23
CA ASP A 434 11.15 -38.05 -16.25
C ASP A 434 11.78 -38.50 -14.92
N GLU A 435 11.67 -39.80 -14.63
CA GLU A 435 12.14 -40.41 -13.37
C GLU A 435 13.69 -40.40 -13.24
N THR A 436 14.41 -40.07 -14.31
CA THR A 436 15.87 -40.11 -14.33
C THR A 436 16.52 -38.82 -13.83
N HIS A 437 15.74 -37.72 -13.75
CA HIS A 437 16.21 -36.39 -13.38
C HIS A 437 15.55 -35.88 -12.12
N ARG A 438 16.24 -34.95 -11.42
CA ARG A 438 15.82 -34.41 -10.11
C ARG A 438 14.99 -33.13 -10.19
N THR A 439 14.67 -32.68 -11.42
CA THR A 439 13.92 -31.44 -11.64
C THR A 439 12.44 -31.72 -11.73
N ASN A 440 11.66 -31.14 -10.83
CA ASN A 440 10.19 -31.18 -10.86
C ASN A 440 9.68 -30.04 -11.75
N PHE A 441 9.13 -30.39 -12.91
CA PHE A 441 8.57 -29.45 -13.87
C PHE A 441 7.07 -29.33 -13.65
N VAL A 442 6.56 -28.10 -13.47
CA VAL A 442 5.14 -27.84 -13.33
C VAL A 442 4.71 -26.60 -14.09
N ALA A 443 3.45 -26.58 -14.56
CA ALA A 443 2.80 -25.40 -15.09
C ALA A 443 1.69 -24.92 -14.14
N VAL A 444 1.51 -23.59 -14.08
CA VAL A 444 0.42 -22.97 -13.30
C VAL A 444 -0.42 -22.12 -14.23
N ARG A 445 -1.68 -22.52 -14.43
CA ARG A 445 -2.67 -21.82 -15.25
C ARG A 445 -3.52 -20.90 -14.41
N PHE A 446 -3.73 -19.69 -14.88
CA PHE A 446 -4.72 -18.76 -14.35
C PHE A 446 -5.21 -17.81 -15.47
N GLY A 447 -6.31 -17.13 -15.21
CA GLY A 447 -6.94 -16.20 -16.16
C GLY A 447 -6.29 -14.83 -16.17
N ASN A 448 -7.10 -13.78 -16.41
CA ASN A 448 -6.57 -12.43 -16.47
C ASN A 448 -6.20 -11.91 -15.08
N VAL A 449 -5.12 -11.13 -15.01
CA VAL A 449 -4.73 -10.42 -13.78
C VAL A 449 -5.01 -8.93 -13.92
N LEU A 450 -5.59 -8.34 -12.87
CA LEU A 450 -5.99 -6.95 -12.82
C LEU A 450 -4.77 -6.02 -12.87
N GLY A 451 -4.87 -4.91 -13.57
CA GLY A 451 -3.83 -3.88 -13.60
C GLY A 451 -2.53 -4.25 -14.32
N SER A 452 -2.44 -5.42 -14.98
CA SER A 452 -1.23 -5.81 -15.71
C SER A 452 -0.98 -4.90 -16.93
N ARG A 453 0.30 -4.66 -17.26
CA ARG A 453 0.71 -3.80 -18.37
C ARG A 453 0.08 -4.26 -19.68
N GLY A 454 -0.52 -3.31 -20.43
CA GLY A 454 -1.21 -3.58 -21.69
C GLY A 454 -2.52 -4.36 -21.57
N SER A 455 -3.08 -4.49 -20.36
CA SER A 455 -4.40 -5.10 -20.14
C SER A 455 -5.54 -4.09 -20.31
N VAL A 456 -6.78 -4.57 -20.21
CA VAL A 456 -8.00 -3.80 -20.43
C VAL A 456 -8.15 -2.62 -19.45
N ILE A 457 -7.74 -2.75 -18.19
CA ILE A 457 -7.89 -1.69 -17.18
C ILE A 457 -7.03 -0.45 -17.50
N PRO A 458 -5.72 -0.54 -17.74
CA PRO A 458 -4.92 0.60 -18.19
C PRO A 458 -5.47 1.25 -19.47
N LEU A 459 -5.95 0.46 -20.44
CA LEU A 459 -6.56 0.97 -21.66
C LEU A 459 -7.82 1.79 -21.36
N PHE A 460 -8.74 1.26 -20.55
CA PHE A 460 -9.96 1.96 -20.16
C PHE A 460 -9.67 3.24 -19.38
N LYS A 461 -8.70 3.21 -18.44
CA LYS A 461 -8.28 4.42 -17.71
C LYS A 461 -7.79 5.51 -18.67
N SER A 462 -6.93 5.18 -19.64
CA SER A 462 -6.47 6.13 -20.67
C SER A 462 -7.62 6.69 -21.48
N GLN A 463 -8.52 5.84 -21.99
CA GLN A 463 -9.68 6.27 -22.75
C GLN A 463 -10.62 7.19 -21.96
N ILE A 464 -10.82 6.93 -20.67
CA ILE A 464 -11.63 7.77 -19.77
C ILE A 464 -10.95 9.13 -19.54
N GLU A 465 -9.63 9.15 -19.35
CA GLU A 465 -8.83 10.39 -19.19
C GLU A 465 -8.88 11.25 -20.45
N GLU A 466 -8.88 10.63 -21.64
CA GLU A 466 -9.00 11.29 -22.94
C GLU A 466 -10.43 11.77 -23.26
N GLY A 467 -11.43 11.42 -22.42
CA GLY A 467 -12.83 11.82 -22.62
C GLY A 467 -13.67 10.79 -23.38
N GLY A 468 -13.16 9.58 -23.60
CA GLY A 468 -13.84 8.48 -24.26
C GLY A 468 -13.75 8.48 -25.80
N PRO A 469 -14.45 7.58 -26.50
CA PRO A 469 -15.26 6.51 -25.93
C PRO A 469 -14.42 5.37 -25.33
N VAL A 470 -15.00 4.64 -24.37
CA VAL A 470 -14.42 3.37 -23.87
C VAL A 470 -14.81 2.27 -24.85
N THR A 471 -13.82 1.52 -25.36
CA THR A 471 -14.02 0.48 -26.37
C THR A 471 -14.09 -0.90 -25.75
N VAL A 472 -15.22 -1.59 -25.88
CA VAL A 472 -15.46 -2.97 -25.42
C VAL A 472 -15.68 -3.85 -26.64
N THR A 473 -15.13 -5.06 -26.64
CA THR A 473 -15.22 -5.97 -27.79
C THR A 473 -16.65 -6.46 -28.02
N HIS A 474 -17.33 -6.91 -26.95
CA HIS A 474 -18.70 -7.41 -27.04
C HIS A 474 -19.43 -7.24 -25.69
N PRO A 475 -20.73 -6.91 -25.65
CA PRO A 475 -21.47 -6.67 -24.40
C PRO A 475 -21.53 -7.89 -23.47
N GLU A 476 -21.57 -9.09 -24.03
CA GLU A 476 -21.65 -10.34 -23.23
C GLU A 476 -20.30 -10.98 -22.96
N MET A 477 -19.19 -10.36 -23.38
CA MET A 477 -17.86 -10.91 -23.15
C MET A 477 -17.53 -10.94 -21.66
N THR A 478 -17.13 -12.11 -21.18
CA THR A 478 -16.68 -12.29 -19.77
C THR A 478 -15.22 -12.70 -19.72
N ARG A 479 -14.58 -12.36 -18.63
CA ARG A 479 -13.22 -12.82 -18.27
C ARG A 479 -13.15 -13.11 -16.79
N TYR A 480 -12.30 -14.06 -16.45
CA TYR A 480 -11.90 -14.27 -15.07
C TYR A 480 -10.86 -13.24 -14.66
N PHE A 481 -10.94 -12.76 -13.44
CA PHE A 481 -9.97 -11.79 -12.91
C PHE A 481 -9.46 -12.21 -11.54
N MET A 482 -8.17 -11.96 -11.33
CA MET A 482 -7.48 -12.13 -10.05
C MET A 482 -6.51 -10.94 -9.85
N THR A 483 -6.16 -10.62 -8.62
CA THR A 483 -5.11 -9.62 -8.39
C THR A 483 -3.73 -10.20 -8.69
N ILE A 484 -2.77 -9.35 -9.09
CA ILE A 484 -1.40 -9.81 -9.34
C ILE A 484 -0.75 -10.40 -8.07
N PRO A 485 -0.88 -9.78 -6.87
CA PRO A 485 -0.38 -10.38 -5.63
C PRO A 485 -1.01 -11.74 -5.30
N GLU A 486 -2.33 -11.91 -5.47
CA GLU A 486 -3.01 -13.21 -5.23
C GLU A 486 -2.48 -14.28 -6.18
N ALA A 487 -2.41 -14.00 -7.49
CA ALA A 487 -1.88 -14.94 -8.48
C ALA A 487 -0.44 -15.35 -8.16
N SER A 488 0.42 -14.38 -7.81
CA SER A 488 1.82 -14.65 -7.50
C SER A 488 1.98 -15.47 -6.22
N ARG A 489 1.21 -15.19 -5.17
CA ARG A 489 1.19 -16.00 -3.94
C ARG A 489 0.77 -17.45 -4.21
N LEU A 490 -0.31 -17.64 -4.96
CA LEU A 490 -0.77 -18.99 -5.33
C LEU A 490 0.22 -19.72 -6.25
N VAL A 491 0.96 -19.02 -7.11
CA VAL A 491 2.05 -19.59 -7.90
C VAL A 491 3.19 -20.09 -7.00
N LEU A 492 3.56 -19.34 -5.94
CA LEU A 492 4.58 -19.79 -4.98
C LEU A 492 4.09 -21.04 -4.23
N GLN A 493 2.82 -21.05 -3.80
CA GLN A 493 2.22 -22.20 -3.14
C GLN A 493 2.17 -23.44 -4.07
N ALA A 494 1.76 -23.27 -5.32
CA ALA A 494 1.78 -24.35 -6.33
C ALA A 494 3.21 -24.85 -6.57
N GLY A 495 4.21 -23.96 -6.61
CA GLY A 495 5.62 -24.33 -6.70
C GLY A 495 6.10 -25.14 -5.50
N ALA A 496 5.64 -24.80 -4.29
CA ALA A 496 5.97 -25.56 -3.09
C ALA A 496 5.33 -26.96 -3.10
N LEU A 497 4.10 -27.10 -3.59
CA LEU A 497 3.36 -28.36 -3.73
C LEU A 497 3.88 -29.27 -4.87
N ALA A 498 4.71 -28.74 -5.78
CA ALA A 498 5.12 -29.42 -7.00
C ALA A 498 5.89 -30.71 -6.73
N GLU A 499 5.41 -31.83 -7.29
CA GLU A 499 6.03 -33.16 -7.29
C GLU A 499 6.63 -33.53 -8.67
N GLY A 500 6.15 -32.86 -9.73
CA GLY A 500 6.62 -32.95 -11.11
C GLY A 500 5.58 -33.51 -12.09
N GLY A 501 5.46 -32.85 -13.26
CA GLY A 501 4.54 -33.23 -14.34
C GLY A 501 3.14 -32.65 -14.23
N GLU A 502 2.81 -31.93 -13.13
CA GLU A 502 1.48 -31.38 -12.91
C GLU A 502 1.22 -30.11 -13.73
N VAL A 503 -0.07 -29.92 -14.03
CA VAL A 503 -0.61 -28.61 -14.39
C VAL A 503 -1.55 -28.19 -13.27
N PHE A 504 -1.12 -27.22 -12.49
CA PHE A 504 -2.00 -26.58 -11.51
C PHE A 504 -2.89 -25.54 -12.17
N VAL A 505 -4.12 -25.46 -11.71
CA VAL A 505 -5.11 -24.48 -12.17
C VAL A 505 -5.60 -23.69 -10.96
N LEU A 506 -5.42 -22.38 -11.02
CA LEU A 506 -5.88 -21.52 -9.94
C LEU A 506 -7.39 -21.26 -10.07
N ASP A 507 -8.09 -21.31 -8.95
CA ASP A 507 -9.49 -20.93 -8.89
C ASP A 507 -9.65 -19.44 -9.18
N MET A 508 -10.34 -19.13 -10.25
CA MET A 508 -10.55 -17.76 -10.71
C MET A 508 -11.87 -17.13 -10.20
N GLY A 509 -12.67 -17.89 -9.43
CA GLY A 509 -14.00 -17.48 -8.98
C GLY A 509 -14.96 -17.22 -10.15
N GLU A 510 -15.88 -16.27 -9.98
CA GLU A 510 -16.91 -15.97 -10.98
C GLU A 510 -16.37 -15.08 -12.11
N PRO A 511 -16.80 -15.34 -13.36
CA PRO A 511 -16.40 -14.51 -14.48
C PRO A 511 -17.09 -13.14 -14.45
N VAL A 512 -16.38 -12.09 -14.83
CA VAL A 512 -16.85 -10.70 -14.83
C VAL A 512 -17.09 -10.22 -16.25
N LYS A 513 -18.24 -9.58 -16.51
CA LYS A 513 -18.51 -8.92 -17.82
C LYS A 513 -17.58 -7.72 -18.01
N ILE A 514 -16.92 -7.65 -19.15
CA ILE A 514 -15.99 -6.55 -19.47
C ILE A 514 -16.71 -5.20 -19.53
N VAL A 515 -17.97 -5.17 -19.95
CA VAL A 515 -18.79 -3.96 -19.95
C VAL A 515 -19.05 -3.42 -18.54
N ASP A 516 -19.24 -4.30 -17.55
CA ASP A 516 -19.45 -3.89 -16.16
C ASP A 516 -18.15 -3.37 -15.53
N LEU A 517 -17.02 -3.96 -15.92
CA LEU A 517 -15.70 -3.43 -15.57
C LEU A 517 -15.52 -1.99 -16.12
N ALA A 518 -15.90 -1.74 -17.38
CA ALA A 518 -15.84 -0.42 -17.98
C ALA A 518 -16.73 0.60 -17.23
N ARG A 519 -17.97 0.23 -16.90
CA ARG A 519 -18.89 1.06 -16.12
C ARG A 519 -18.32 1.40 -14.74
N ASN A 520 -17.77 0.41 -14.05
CA ASN A 520 -17.15 0.62 -12.74
C ASN A 520 -15.97 1.58 -12.82
N LEU A 521 -15.11 1.48 -13.84
CA LEU A 521 -14.00 2.40 -14.05
C LEU A 521 -14.44 3.83 -14.36
N ILE A 522 -15.48 4.01 -15.20
CA ILE A 522 -16.07 5.33 -15.46
C ILE A 522 -16.56 5.95 -14.16
N LYS A 523 -17.29 5.18 -13.33
CA LYS A 523 -17.78 5.61 -12.03
C LYS A 523 -16.64 6.00 -11.07
N LEU A 524 -15.63 5.15 -10.91
CA LEU A 524 -14.47 5.42 -10.05
C LEU A 524 -13.68 6.68 -10.49
N SER A 525 -13.73 7.01 -11.78
CA SER A 525 -13.12 8.24 -12.31
C SER A 525 -13.94 9.51 -12.04
N GLY A 526 -15.09 9.38 -11.33
CA GLY A 526 -15.98 10.50 -11.03
C GLY A 526 -16.73 11.05 -12.25
N LYS A 527 -16.84 10.24 -13.31
CA LYS A 527 -17.57 10.57 -14.55
C LYS A 527 -18.91 9.81 -14.58
N LYS A 528 -19.86 10.32 -15.36
CA LYS A 528 -21.13 9.63 -15.63
C LYS A 528 -21.02 8.77 -16.88
N GLU A 529 -21.84 7.74 -16.97
CA GLU A 529 -21.95 6.91 -18.17
C GLU A 529 -22.42 7.72 -19.39
N ASP A 530 -23.18 8.80 -19.17
CA ASP A 530 -23.62 9.72 -20.24
C ASP A 530 -22.47 10.60 -20.77
N ASP A 531 -21.46 10.90 -19.94
CA ASP A 531 -20.30 11.70 -20.33
C ASP A 531 -19.27 10.88 -21.11
N ILE A 532 -19.16 9.58 -20.78
CA ILE A 532 -18.19 8.65 -21.38
C ILE A 532 -18.94 7.48 -22.04
N ARG A 533 -19.10 7.55 -23.35
CA ARG A 533 -19.81 6.49 -24.10
C ARG A 533 -18.99 5.20 -24.14
N ILE A 534 -19.69 4.06 -24.02
CA ILE A 534 -19.13 2.74 -24.29
C ILE A 534 -19.49 2.35 -25.72
N THR A 535 -18.48 1.99 -26.52
CA THR A 535 -18.65 1.53 -27.92
C THR A 535 -18.21 0.09 -28.07
N TYR A 536 -18.90 -0.65 -28.95
CA TYR A 536 -18.59 -2.06 -29.20
C TYR A 536 -17.84 -2.20 -30.52
N THR A 537 -16.64 -2.81 -30.48
CA THR A 537 -15.73 -2.93 -31.62
C THR A 537 -15.87 -4.23 -32.40
N GLY A 538 -16.61 -5.20 -31.87
CA GLY A 538 -16.67 -6.55 -32.42
C GLY A 538 -15.54 -7.46 -31.86
N ILE A 539 -15.74 -8.78 -31.97
CA ILE A 539 -14.79 -9.79 -31.51
C ILE A 539 -13.58 -9.80 -32.44
N ARG A 540 -12.37 -9.80 -31.89
CA ARG A 540 -11.12 -9.86 -32.66
C ARG A 540 -10.83 -11.28 -33.15
N PRO A 541 -10.11 -11.47 -34.25
CA PRO A 541 -9.67 -12.79 -34.68
C PRO A 541 -8.93 -13.53 -33.57
N GLY A 542 -9.28 -14.80 -33.37
CA GLY A 542 -8.68 -15.64 -32.32
C GLY A 542 -9.12 -15.37 -30.88
N GLU A 543 -10.03 -14.40 -30.63
CA GLU A 543 -10.52 -14.09 -29.29
C GLU A 543 -11.79 -14.91 -28.97
N LYS A 544 -11.84 -15.50 -27.75
CA LYS A 544 -12.99 -16.24 -27.24
C LYS A 544 -14.00 -15.32 -26.58
N MET A 545 -15.30 -15.62 -26.68
CA MET A 545 -16.34 -14.96 -25.89
C MET A 545 -16.19 -15.25 -24.39
N PHE A 546 -15.93 -16.52 -24.07
CA PHE A 546 -15.79 -17.06 -22.72
C PHE A 546 -14.50 -17.87 -22.65
N GLU A 547 -13.73 -17.69 -21.59
CA GLU A 547 -12.52 -18.46 -21.35
C GLU A 547 -12.80 -19.71 -20.51
N GLU A 548 -12.04 -20.77 -20.74
CA GLU A 548 -12.11 -22.05 -20.02
C GLU A 548 -10.84 -22.26 -19.22
N LEU A 549 -10.95 -22.69 -17.97
CA LEU A 549 -9.79 -22.94 -17.10
C LEU A 549 -9.20 -24.35 -17.30
N MET A 550 -10.05 -25.32 -17.65
CA MET A 550 -9.69 -26.72 -17.87
C MET A 550 -10.47 -27.30 -19.05
N ASN A 551 -9.88 -28.28 -19.71
CA ASN A 551 -10.55 -29.06 -20.74
C ASN A 551 -11.47 -30.10 -20.09
N LYS A 552 -12.52 -30.55 -20.79
CA LYS A 552 -13.42 -31.61 -20.30
C LYS A 552 -12.67 -32.90 -19.97
N ASP A 553 -11.61 -33.20 -20.71
CA ASP A 553 -10.78 -34.38 -20.53
C ASP A 553 -9.70 -34.21 -19.44
N GLU A 554 -9.46 -32.97 -18.99
CA GLU A 554 -8.53 -32.62 -17.89
C GLU A 554 -9.24 -32.59 -16.54
N VAL A 555 -10.58 -32.72 -16.52
CA VAL A 555 -11.42 -32.61 -15.31
C VAL A 555 -11.37 -33.89 -14.49
N HIS A 556 -10.39 -34.03 -13.62
CA HIS A 556 -10.54 -34.55 -12.27
C HIS A 556 -9.96 -33.49 -11.34
N PRO A 557 -10.77 -32.50 -10.91
CA PRO A 557 -10.29 -31.45 -10.02
C PRO A 557 -10.03 -32.04 -8.64
N GLU A 558 -8.85 -32.55 -8.44
CA GLU A 558 -8.32 -32.76 -7.11
C GLU A 558 -7.90 -31.40 -6.59
N GLN A 559 -8.65 -30.87 -5.63
CA GLN A 559 -8.25 -29.68 -4.91
C GLN A 559 -7.08 -30.07 -3.99
N VAL A 560 -5.86 -29.69 -4.37
CA VAL A 560 -4.64 -30.03 -3.62
C VAL A 560 -4.32 -28.98 -2.53
N PHE A 561 -4.89 -27.79 -2.69
CA PHE A 561 -4.80 -26.70 -1.71
C PHE A 561 -5.97 -25.74 -1.93
N GLU A 562 -6.23 -24.85 -0.97
CA GLU A 562 -7.27 -23.83 -1.14
C GLU A 562 -7.00 -23.01 -2.42
N LYS A 563 -7.98 -22.95 -3.33
CA LYS A 563 -7.92 -22.28 -4.64
C LYS A 563 -6.84 -22.83 -5.62
N ILE A 564 -6.28 -24.02 -5.37
CA ILE A 564 -5.35 -24.69 -6.30
C ILE A 564 -5.88 -26.08 -6.63
N TYR A 565 -6.13 -26.32 -7.90
CA TYR A 565 -6.57 -27.60 -8.43
C TYR A 565 -5.46 -28.25 -9.26
N ARG A 566 -5.37 -29.58 -9.23
CA ARG A 566 -4.48 -30.36 -10.09
C ARG A 566 -5.28 -30.83 -11.31
N GLY A 567 -4.86 -30.40 -12.52
CA GLY A 567 -5.40 -30.89 -13.78
C GLY A 567 -4.78 -32.23 -14.16
N LYS A 568 -5.60 -33.16 -14.69
CA LYS A 568 -5.09 -34.40 -15.28
C LYS A 568 -4.56 -34.12 -16.68
N VAL A 569 -3.33 -34.50 -16.96
CA VAL A 569 -2.67 -34.19 -18.23
C VAL A 569 -2.26 -35.47 -18.95
N GLN A 570 -2.37 -35.47 -20.29
CA GLN A 570 -1.81 -36.51 -21.12
C GLN A 570 -0.29 -36.28 -21.28
N HIS A 571 0.51 -37.20 -20.78
CA HIS A 571 1.94 -37.15 -20.98
C HIS A 571 2.30 -37.54 -22.44
N MET A 572 2.96 -36.63 -23.14
CA MET A 572 3.59 -36.91 -24.42
C MET A 572 5.06 -37.27 -24.20
N LYS A 573 5.60 -38.19 -25.04
CA LYS A 573 7.02 -38.53 -25.01
C LYS A 573 7.85 -37.37 -25.54
N CYS A 574 9.04 -37.19 -24.99
CA CYS A 574 9.97 -36.14 -25.40
C CYS A 574 10.21 -36.12 -26.93
N ASN A 575 10.38 -37.31 -27.55
CA ASN A 575 10.61 -37.44 -29.01
C ASN A 575 9.41 -36.93 -29.84
N GLU A 576 8.18 -37.10 -29.35
CA GLU A 576 6.97 -36.64 -30.03
C GLU A 576 6.88 -35.11 -29.98
N VAL A 577 7.17 -34.54 -28.81
CA VAL A 577 7.18 -33.09 -28.63
C VAL A 577 8.31 -32.44 -29.47
N GLU A 578 9.48 -33.06 -29.52
CA GLU A 578 10.58 -32.56 -30.33
C GLU A 578 10.24 -32.58 -31.82
N ALA A 579 9.60 -33.64 -32.30
CA ALA A 579 9.16 -33.72 -33.71
C ALA A 579 8.13 -32.60 -34.05
N ILE A 580 7.20 -32.31 -33.12
CA ILE A 580 6.25 -31.20 -33.28
C ILE A 580 7.00 -29.86 -33.38
N ILE A 581 7.97 -29.62 -32.49
CA ILE A 581 8.73 -28.38 -32.47
C ILE A 581 9.51 -28.21 -33.78
N GLN A 582 10.19 -29.24 -34.24
CA GLN A 582 10.95 -29.21 -35.50
C GLN A 582 10.05 -28.92 -36.71
N ASP A 583 8.88 -29.54 -36.77
CA ASP A 583 7.93 -29.29 -37.83
C ASP A 583 7.36 -27.86 -37.81
N ILE A 584 7.11 -27.29 -36.61
CA ILE A 584 6.65 -25.88 -36.44
C ILE A 584 7.79 -24.91 -36.83
N VAL A 585 9.04 -25.20 -36.48
CA VAL A 585 10.20 -24.34 -36.79
C VAL A 585 10.48 -24.31 -38.28
N ASN A 586 10.26 -25.43 -38.99
CA ASN A 586 10.40 -25.50 -40.43
C ASN A 586 9.31 -24.71 -41.19
N ASP A 587 8.15 -24.52 -40.57
CA ASP A 587 7.03 -23.78 -41.16
C ASP A 587 6.20 -23.10 -40.02
N PHE A 588 6.38 -21.82 -39.84
CA PHE A 588 5.70 -21.01 -38.79
C PHE A 588 4.21 -20.75 -39.08
N SER A 589 3.52 -21.69 -39.71
CA SER A 589 2.09 -21.59 -40.03
C SER A 589 1.23 -21.52 -38.76
N LYS A 590 0.35 -20.52 -38.68
CA LYS A 590 -0.61 -20.34 -37.57
C LYS A 590 -1.48 -21.59 -37.40
N GLU A 591 -1.98 -22.12 -38.52
CA GLU A 591 -2.88 -23.28 -38.51
C GLU A 591 -2.18 -24.49 -37.93
N LYS A 592 -0.91 -24.73 -38.32
CA LYS A 592 -0.08 -25.83 -37.82
C LYS A 592 0.15 -25.73 -36.31
N ILE A 593 0.51 -24.54 -35.80
CA ILE A 593 0.73 -24.29 -34.39
C ILE A 593 -0.56 -24.59 -33.58
N ILE A 594 -1.69 -24.09 -34.05
CA ILE A 594 -3.00 -24.30 -33.41
C ILE A 594 -3.43 -25.75 -33.45
N ASN A 595 -3.21 -26.47 -34.58
CA ASN A 595 -3.56 -27.86 -34.72
C ASN A 595 -2.76 -28.75 -33.78
N TYR A 596 -1.46 -28.57 -33.66
CA TYR A 596 -0.63 -29.34 -32.73
C TYR A 596 -1.01 -29.08 -31.28
N ALA A 597 -1.28 -27.83 -30.89
CA ALA A 597 -1.72 -27.51 -29.55
C ALA A 597 -3.06 -28.16 -29.16
N ASN A 598 -3.92 -28.42 -30.14
CA ASN A 598 -5.20 -29.09 -29.98
C ASN A 598 -5.15 -30.62 -30.22
N GLY A 599 -3.96 -31.23 -30.31
CA GLY A 599 -3.79 -32.67 -30.48
C GLY A 599 -4.16 -33.21 -31.88
N LYS A 600 -4.35 -32.32 -32.86
CA LYS A 600 -4.62 -32.71 -34.24
C LYS A 600 -3.26 -32.92 -34.92
N LYS A 601 -2.97 -34.16 -35.37
CA LYS A 601 -1.76 -34.41 -36.16
C LYS A 601 -1.83 -33.58 -37.43
N GLY A 602 -0.78 -32.81 -37.71
CA GLY A 602 -0.68 -32.04 -38.94
C GLY A 602 -0.91 -32.94 -40.16
N ARG A 603 -1.86 -32.57 -40.99
CA ARG A 603 -2.01 -33.09 -42.34
C ARG A 603 -1.15 -32.30 -43.27
#